data_c80baefed8ad9e0c49659b9d101a1829
#
_entry.id   c80baefed8ad9e0c49659b9d101a1829
#
_cell.length_a   1.000
_cell.length_b   1.000
_cell.length_c   1.000
_cell.angle_alpha   90.00
_cell.angle_beta   90.00
_cell.angle_gamma   90.00
#
_symmetry.space_group_name_H-M   'P 1'
#
loop_
_entity.id
_entity.type
_entity.pdbx_description
1 polymer ?
#
loop_
_entity_poly.entity_id
_entity_poly.type
_entity_poly.pdbx_seq_one_letter_code
_entity_poly.pdbx_strand_id
1 'polypeptide(L)'
;MAEFKLGRIRFVWKDIWTTDTTYYKDDVVRYGGKTYICVGGHTSDADFDTNLTSSPTRWNQMSDGQEWKGAWTTNILYKLGDLVTDGGAVKICIESHTSAATTTLGLEADNEKWETLVHGLNWAGTWSHTTHYSVDDIVNYGGYVYRCNFSHTSATTDTLGLENNIGYWDVVNQGTEYKSTWEDGIRYKLNDLVKWGATVYICTTQHTSDATFDAAKFEEFVEGTELEGAWSGATSYQPGDIVSYGGYIYVSTTFNINQQPTTNSDDWDILTEGFRFIGDYSGATAYKPGDIVLFCDTGREHP
;
A
#
# COMPACT_ATOMS: atom_id res chain seq x y z
N MET A 1 49.30 -30.91 -59.73
CA MET A 1 48.21 -30.86 -58.69
C MET A 1 48.17 -29.44 -58.21
N ALA A 2 47.00 -28.74 -58.36
CA ALA A 2 46.87 -27.42 -57.87
C ALA A 2 46.56 -27.52 -56.35
N GLU A 3 47.44 -26.95 -55.54
CA GLU A 3 47.24 -26.85 -54.06
C GLU A 3 46.16 -25.81 -53.73
N PHE A 4 45.07 -26.26 -53.21
CA PHE A 4 44.02 -25.38 -52.76
C PHE A 4 44.35 -24.90 -51.35
N LYS A 5 44.92 -23.70 -51.22
CA LYS A 5 45.14 -23.09 -49.94
C LYS A 5 43.73 -22.51 -49.43
N LEU A 6 43.11 -23.20 -48.50
CA LEU A 6 42.03 -22.59 -47.72
C LEU A 6 42.63 -21.40 -46.95
N GLY A 7 42.32 -20.21 -47.40
CA GLY A 7 42.61 -19.01 -46.59
C GLY A 7 41.90 -19.11 -45.22
N ARG A 8 42.56 -18.69 -44.16
CA ARG A 8 41.92 -18.59 -42.85
C ARG A 8 40.68 -17.67 -42.97
N ILE A 9 39.53 -18.22 -42.69
CA ILE A 9 38.31 -17.38 -42.47
C ILE A 9 38.64 -16.53 -41.25
N ARG A 10 38.76 -15.23 -41.44
CA ARG A 10 39.18 -14.31 -40.39
C ARG A 10 38.02 -13.37 -40.07
N PHE A 11 37.22 -13.75 -39.09
CA PHE A 11 36.27 -12.83 -38.51
C PHE A 11 36.99 -11.79 -37.67
N VAL A 12 36.56 -10.52 -37.78
CA VAL A 12 37.09 -9.41 -36.97
C VAL A 12 36.02 -8.96 -36.03
N TRP A 13 36.22 -9.19 -34.73
CA TRP A 13 35.32 -8.72 -33.71
C TRP A 13 35.45 -7.20 -33.56
N LYS A 14 34.32 -6.45 -33.73
CA LYS A 14 34.23 -4.99 -33.67
C LYS A 14 33.48 -4.49 -32.47
N ASP A 15 33.11 -5.38 -31.53
CA ASP A 15 32.35 -5.07 -30.33
C ASP A 15 30.92 -4.63 -30.65
N ILE A 16 30.41 -3.61 -30.01
CA ILE A 16 29.05 -3.11 -30.20
C ILE A 16 28.97 -2.31 -31.50
N TRP A 17 27.95 -2.58 -32.31
CA TRP A 17 27.69 -1.77 -33.49
C TRP A 17 27.49 -0.29 -33.12
N THR A 18 28.08 0.58 -33.94
CA THR A 18 27.99 2.03 -33.81
C THR A 18 27.61 2.67 -35.15
N THR A 19 26.89 3.79 -35.10
CA THR A 19 26.53 4.61 -36.25
C THR A 19 27.79 5.27 -36.87
N ASP A 20 27.68 5.70 -38.13
CA ASP A 20 28.73 6.39 -38.90
C ASP A 20 30.10 5.71 -38.91
N THR A 21 30.10 4.38 -38.76
CA THR A 21 31.29 3.54 -38.71
C THR A 21 31.41 2.69 -39.97
N THR A 22 32.60 2.63 -40.58
CA THR A 22 32.85 1.77 -41.73
C THR A 22 33.12 0.34 -41.27
N TYR A 23 32.24 -0.56 -41.72
CA TYR A 23 32.36 -2.00 -41.52
C TYR A 23 32.74 -2.68 -42.83
N TYR A 24 33.62 -3.66 -42.73
CA TYR A 24 34.09 -4.46 -43.85
C TYR A 24 33.47 -5.87 -43.82
N LYS A 25 33.45 -6.53 -44.94
CA LYS A 25 33.04 -7.94 -45.00
C LYS A 25 33.78 -8.76 -43.95
N ASP A 26 33.07 -9.66 -43.26
CA ASP A 26 33.51 -10.52 -42.16
C ASP A 26 33.78 -9.81 -40.82
N ASP A 27 33.49 -8.50 -40.70
CA ASP A 27 33.39 -7.84 -39.39
C ASP A 27 32.19 -8.38 -38.63
N VAL A 28 32.40 -8.66 -37.34
CA VAL A 28 31.34 -9.17 -36.42
C VAL A 28 31.09 -8.15 -35.36
N VAL A 29 29.82 -7.84 -35.17
CA VAL A 29 29.33 -6.86 -34.15
C VAL A 29 28.29 -7.51 -33.26
N ARG A 30 28.12 -6.92 -32.09
CA ARG A 30 26.98 -7.17 -31.23
C ARG A 30 25.98 -6.01 -31.34
N TYR A 31 24.69 -6.34 -31.48
CA TYR A 31 23.62 -5.38 -31.43
C TYR A 31 22.44 -6.01 -30.65
N GLY A 32 22.05 -5.39 -29.53
CA GLY A 32 21.19 -6.06 -28.57
C GLY A 32 21.90 -7.29 -28.00
N GLY A 33 21.16 -8.32 -27.66
CA GLY A 33 21.75 -9.61 -27.24
C GLY A 33 22.31 -10.47 -28.37
N LYS A 34 22.25 -10.03 -29.62
CA LYS A 34 22.56 -10.82 -30.83
C LYS A 34 23.88 -10.44 -31.43
N THR A 35 24.52 -11.39 -32.16
CA THR A 35 25.71 -11.10 -32.94
C THR A 35 25.42 -11.18 -34.44
N TYR A 36 26.05 -10.29 -35.19
CA TYR A 36 25.86 -10.15 -36.62
C TYR A 36 27.21 -10.12 -37.34
N ILE A 37 27.25 -10.68 -38.54
CA ILE A 37 28.39 -10.62 -39.44
C ILE A 37 28.08 -9.71 -40.62
N CYS A 38 29.00 -8.81 -40.92
CA CYS A 38 28.94 -7.96 -42.10
C CYS A 38 29.17 -8.79 -43.36
N VAL A 39 28.20 -8.80 -44.27
CA VAL A 39 28.33 -9.54 -45.57
C VAL A 39 28.68 -8.63 -46.72
N GLY A 40 28.51 -7.31 -46.58
CA GLY A 40 28.88 -6.30 -47.58
C GLY A 40 29.46 -5.05 -46.93
N GLY A 41 30.68 -4.65 -47.30
CA GLY A 41 31.31 -3.45 -46.73
C GLY A 41 30.46 -2.19 -46.93
N HIS A 42 30.28 -1.41 -45.87
CA HIS A 42 29.47 -0.19 -45.88
C HIS A 42 29.84 0.70 -44.71
N THR A 43 29.43 1.96 -44.75
CA THR A 43 29.35 2.83 -43.58
C THR A 43 27.96 2.69 -43.00
N SER A 44 27.87 2.46 -41.69
CA SER A 44 26.59 2.29 -40.97
C SER A 44 25.74 3.56 -41.00
N ASP A 45 24.43 3.36 -41.14
CA ASP A 45 23.43 4.41 -41.06
C ASP A 45 23.16 4.81 -39.58
N ALA A 46 22.21 5.69 -39.35
CA ALA A 46 21.83 6.11 -38.01
C ALA A 46 21.17 4.99 -37.18
N ASP A 47 20.61 3.97 -37.85
CA ASP A 47 19.88 2.88 -37.23
C ASP A 47 20.34 1.53 -37.80
N PHE A 48 20.56 0.55 -36.90
CA PHE A 48 20.98 -0.81 -37.28
C PHE A 48 19.88 -1.56 -38.04
N ASP A 49 18.63 -1.39 -37.64
CA ASP A 49 17.51 -2.12 -38.25
C ASP A 49 17.30 -1.72 -39.72
N THR A 50 17.58 -0.46 -40.04
CA THR A 50 17.66 0.01 -41.45
C THR A 50 18.73 -0.73 -42.24
N ASN A 51 19.90 -0.95 -41.65
CA ASN A 51 20.97 -1.72 -42.29
C ASN A 51 20.65 -3.22 -42.40
N LEU A 52 19.90 -3.75 -41.40
CA LEU A 52 19.49 -5.15 -41.39
C LEU A 52 18.46 -5.46 -42.49
N THR A 53 17.52 -4.54 -42.74
CA THR A 53 16.45 -4.66 -43.75
C THR A 53 16.83 -4.13 -45.12
N SER A 54 18.06 -3.57 -45.29
CA SER A 54 18.51 -3.01 -46.56
C SER A 54 18.61 -4.06 -47.67
N SER A 55 18.51 -3.60 -48.92
CA SER A 55 18.74 -4.46 -50.11
C SER A 55 19.90 -3.91 -50.95
N PRO A 56 21.01 -4.65 -51.13
CA PRO A 56 21.29 -5.98 -50.58
C PRO A 56 21.51 -5.94 -49.08
N THR A 57 21.14 -7.05 -48.39
CA THR A 57 21.34 -7.21 -46.94
C THR A 57 22.83 -6.98 -46.58
N ARG A 58 23.08 -6.16 -45.58
CA ARG A 58 24.44 -5.82 -45.13
C ARG A 58 24.93 -6.68 -43.97
N TRP A 59 23.98 -7.24 -43.21
CA TRP A 59 24.28 -8.05 -42.03
C TRP A 59 23.54 -9.37 -42.05
N ASN A 60 24.21 -10.44 -41.66
CA ASN A 60 23.62 -11.72 -41.34
C ASN A 60 23.76 -12.00 -39.87
N GLN A 61 22.65 -12.45 -39.22
CA GLN A 61 22.69 -12.88 -37.85
C GLN A 61 23.52 -14.16 -37.70
N MET A 62 24.47 -14.16 -36.73
CA MET A 62 25.28 -15.30 -36.39
C MET A 62 24.80 -16.07 -35.19
N SER A 63 24.31 -15.37 -34.17
CA SER A 63 23.75 -16.00 -32.98
C SER A 63 22.56 -15.23 -32.47
N ASP A 64 21.57 -15.97 -31.92
CA ASP A 64 20.54 -15.43 -31.09
C ASP A 64 21.05 -15.26 -29.66
N GLY A 65 20.62 -14.18 -29.03
CA GLY A 65 20.88 -13.89 -27.64
C GLY A 65 19.95 -12.79 -27.15
N GLN A 66 19.96 -12.60 -25.87
CA GLN A 66 19.16 -11.60 -25.17
C GLN A 66 20.08 -10.76 -24.29
N GLU A 67 19.78 -9.48 -24.14
CA GLU A 67 20.53 -8.58 -23.26
C GLU A 67 19.64 -8.11 -22.13
N TRP A 68 20.04 -8.38 -20.89
CA TRP A 68 19.33 -7.91 -19.72
C TRP A 68 19.61 -6.43 -19.48
N LYS A 69 18.56 -5.60 -19.45
CA LYS A 69 18.62 -4.14 -19.25
C LYS A 69 18.16 -3.69 -17.86
N GLY A 70 17.69 -4.60 -17.03
CA GLY A 70 17.11 -4.26 -15.72
C GLY A 70 15.66 -3.83 -15.81
N ALA A 71 15.24 -2.91 -14.92
CA ALA A 71 13.89 -2.35 -14.98
C ALA A 71 13.74 -1.45 -16.21
N TRP A 72 12.54 -1.47 -16.81
CA TRP A 72 12.20 -0.53 -17.88
C TRP A 72 12.36 0.93 -17.39
N THR A 73 12.89 1.78 -18.27
CA THR A 73 13.08 3.21 -18.01
C THR A 73 12.73 4.05 -19.23
N THR A 74 12.43 5.32 -19.00
CA THR A 74 12.09 6.29 -20.04
C THR A 74 13.30 6.74 -20.85
N ASN A 75 13.07 7.17 -22.11
CA ASN A 75 14.09 7.74 -23.00
C ASN A 75 15.31 6.84 -23.26
N ILE A 76 15.14 5.54 -23.19
CA ILE A 76 16.18 4.54 -23.49
C ILE A 76 15.90 3.90 -24.84
N LEU A 77 16.94 3.78 -25.66
CA LEU A 77 16.90 2.98 -26.87
C LEU A 77 16.96 1.50 -26.49
N TYR A 78 15.82 0.82 -26.63
CA TYR A 78 15.75 -0.63 -26.52
C TYR A 78 15.87 -1.27 -27.89
N LYS A 79 16.58 -2.35 -27.96
CA LYS A 79 16.91 -3.07 -29.17
C LYS A 79 16.20 -4.41 -29.21
N LEU A 80 15.99 -4.93 -30.41
CA LEU A 80 15.45 -6.27 -30.60
C LEU A 80 16.20 -7.30 -29.74
N GLY A 81 15.50 -8.01 -28.88
CA GLY A 81 16.04 -9.01 -27.94
C GLY A 81 16.50 -8.47 -26.59
N ASP A 82 16.36 -7.17 -26.32
CA ASP A 82 16.57 -6.62 -24.98
C ASP A 82 15.48 -7.11 -24.03
N LEU A 83 15.88 -7.49 -22.81
CA LEU A 83 15.01 -7.92 -21.74
C LEU A 83 14.91 -6.85 -20.66
N VAL A 84 13.71 -6.57 -20.21
CA VAL A 84 13.43 -5.66 -19.09
C VAL A 84 12.46 -6.30 -18.11
N THR A 85 12.48 -5.82 -16.87
CA THR A 85 11.34 -6.00 -15.95
C THR A 85 10.43 -4.79 -16.02
N ASP A 86 9.13 -5.06 -16.00
CA ASP A 86 8.07 -4.09 -15.80
C ASP A 86 7.01 -4.71 -14.91
N GLY A 87 6.77 -4.09 -13.73
CA GLY A 87 6.00 -4.74 -12.69
C GLY A 87 6.58 -6.10 -12.32
N GLY A 88 5.74 -7.12 -12.22
CA GLY A 88 6.16 -8.51 -11.98
C GLY A 88 6.60 -9.27 -13.22
N ALA A 89 6.49 -8.68 -14.42
CA ALA A 89 6.76 -9.36 -15.68
C ALA A 89 8.21 -9.14 -16.18
N VAL A 90 8.73 -10.13 -16.92
CA VAL A 90 9.89 -9.96 -17.79
C VAL A 90 9.39 -9.84 -19.22
N LYS A 91 9.77 -8.76 -19.88
CA LYS A 91 9.38 -8.49 -21.26
C LYS A 91 10.60 -8.48 -22.18
N ILE A 92 10.41 -8.92 -23.43
CA ILE A 92 11.40 -8.89 -24.48
C ILE A 92 11.01 -7.87 -25.53
N CYS A 93 11.97 -7.03 -25.93
CA CYS A 93 11.79 -6.07 -27.01
C CYS A 93 11.73 -6.82 -28.35
N ILE A 94 10.63 -6.70 -29.09
CA ILE A 94 10.40 -7.31 -30.39
C ILE A 94 10.57 -6.33 -31.55
N GLU A 95 10.64 -5.02 -31.26
CA GLU A 95 10.93 -3.96 -32.23
C GLU A 95 11.79 -2.88 -31.57
N SER A 96 12.93 -2.55 -32.20
CA SER A 96 13.83 -1.51 -31.66
C SER A 96 13.15 -0.15 -31.65
N HIS A 97 13.18 0.51 -30.49
CA HIS A 97 12.57 1.83 -30.32
C HIS A 97 13.17 2.58 -29.14
N THR A 98 12.95 3.87 -29.10
CA THR A 98 13.21 4.66 -27.89
C THR A 98 11.94 4.70 -27.04
N SER A 99 12.05 4.27 -25.79
CA SER A 99 10.92 4.24 -24.86
C SER A 99 10.32 5.63 -24.61
N ALA A 100 9.05 5.66 -24.21
CA ALA A 100 8.31 6.88 -23.91
C ALA A 100 9.09 7.82 -22.97
N ALA A 101 8.89 9.14 -23.15
CA ALA A 101 9.55 10.17 -22.35
C ALA A 101 8.98 10.33 -20.93
N THR A 102 7.81 9.72 -20.67
CA THR A 102 7.10 9.84 -19.40
C THR A 102 6.73 8.49 -18.83
N THR A 103 6.61 8.41 -17.51
CA THR A 103 6.17 7.22 -16.79
C THR A 103 4.63 7.11 -16.66
N THR A 104 3.86 8.01 -17.29
CA THR A 104 2.38 8.07 -17.10
C THR A 104 1.69 6.75 -17.45
N LEU A 105 2.11 6.13 -18.56
CA LEU A 105 1.67 4.81 -18.97
C LEU A 105 2.79 3.76 -18.85
N GLY A 106 4.02 4.21 -18.52
CA GLY A 106 5.17 3.32 -18.46
C GLY A 106 5.42 2.60 -19.78
N LEU A 107 5.76 1.32 -19.71
CA LEU A 107 5.98 0.45 -20.87
C LEU A 107 4.72 0.30 -21.73
N GLU A 108 3.53 0.43 -21.14
CA GLU A 108 2.26 0.29 -21.86
C GLU A 108 2.08 1.32 -22.98
N ALA A 109 2.82 2.43 -22.96
CA ALA A 109 2.83 3.41 -24.05
C ALA A 109 3.34 2.81 -25.38
N ASP A 110 4.19 1.80 -25.31
CA ASP A 110 4.83 1.12 -26.46
C ASP A 110 4.61 -0.40 -26.38
N ASN A 111 3.51 -0.84 -25.77
CA ASN A 111 3.26 -2.26 -25.47
C ASN A 111 3.31 -3.18 -26.69
N GLU A 112 2.95 -2.69 -27.88
CA GLU A 112 3.04 -3.44 -29.13
C GLU A 112 4.47 -3.79 -29.55
N LYS A 113 5.48 -3.15 -28.97
CA LYS A 113 6.92 -3.40 -29.20
C LYS A 113 7.53 -4.37 -28.22
N TRP A 114 6.72 -4.88 -27.32
CA TRP A 114 7.13 -5.79 -26.26
C TRP A 114 6.32 -7.08 -26.27
N GLU A 115 6.97 -8.18 -26.01
CA GLU A 115 6.32 -9.46 -25.74
C GLU A 115 6.62 -9.88 -24.30
N THR A 116 5.60 -10.39 -23.58
CA THR A 116 5.79 -10.89 -22.23
C THR A 116 6.42 -12.28 -22.28
N LEU A 117 7.64 -12.40 -21.77
CA LEU A 117 8.40 -13.64 -21.70
C LEU A 117 8.07 -14.43 -20.43
N VAL A 118 7.92 -13.74 -19.30
CA VAL A 118 7.59 -14.35 -18.00
C VAL A 118 6.58 -13.47 -17.30
N HIS A 119 5.48 -14.06 -16.83
CA HIS A 119 4.54 -13.41 -15.93
C HIS A 119 4.97 -13.66 -14.48
N GLY A 120 4.87 -12.65 -13.64
CA GLY A 120 5.17 -12.72 -12.21
C GLY A 120 4.49 -11.57 -11.47
N LEU A 121 4.60 -11.57 -10.16
CA LEU A 121 4.06 -10.53 -9.30
C LEU A 121 5.20 -9.74 -8.68
N ASN A 122 5.06 -8.42 -8.59
CA ASN A 122 6.02 -7.53 -7.95
C ASN A 122 5.41 -6.94 -6.68
N TRP A 123 6.05 -7.15 -5.54
CA TRP A 123 5.62 -6.49 -4.31
C TRP A 123 6.08 -5.04 -4.30
N ALA A 124 5.16 -4.11 -4.55
CA ALA A 124 5.41 -2.66 -4.57
C ALA A 124 5.24 -1.98 -3.19
N GLY A 125 4.86 -2.74 -2.16
CA GLY A 125 4.74 -2.25 -0.78
C GLY A 125 3.37 -1.63 -0.47
N THR A 126 3.35 -0.57 0.35
CA THR A 126 2.13 0.17 0.66
C THR A 126 1.79 1.10 -0.50
N TRP A 127 0.53 1.11 -0.91
CA TRP A 127 0.06 2.04 -1.93
C TRP A 127 0.38 3.50 -1.55
N SER A 128 0.83 4.27 -2.52
CA SER A 128 1.15 5.69 -2.37
C SER A 128 0.53 6.49 -3.50
N HIS A 129 0.19 7.74 -3.23
CA HIS A 129 -0.22 8.68 -4.29
C HIS A 129 0.97 9.09 -5.18
N THR A 130 0.69 9.59 -6.39
CA THR A 130 1.68 10.08 -7.36
C THR A 130 2.74 9.04 -7.74
N THR A 131 2.40 7.76 -7.62
CA THR A 131 3.28 6.62 -7.91
C THR A 131 2.78 5.89 -9.15
N HIS A 132 3.68 5.56 -10.06
CA HIS A 132 3.36 4.71 -11.19
C HIS A 132 3.30 3.26 -10.74
N TYR A 133 2.22 2.58 -11.09
CA TYR A 133 2.03 1.16 -10.88
C TYR A 133 1.87 0.46 -12.23
N SER A 134 2.64 -0.59 -12.41
CA SER A 134 2.58 -1.46 -13.59
C SER A 134 1.64 -2.63 -13.35
N VAL A 135 1.17 -3.26 -14.42
CA VAL A 135 0.40 -4.52 -14.32
C VAL A 135 1.19 -5.54 -13.50
N ASP A 136 0.50 -6.27 -12.62
CA ASP A 136 1.05 -7.27 -11.70
C ASP A 136 1.83 -6.71 -10.50
N ASP A 137 1.84 -5.38 -10.29
CA ASP A 137 2.26 -4.81 -9.02
C ASP A 137 1.26 -5.16 -7.92
N ILE A 138 1.79 -5.62 -6.79
CA ILE A 138 1.02 -5.95 -5.59
C ILE A 138 1.27 -4.86 -4.55
N VAL A 139 0.19 -4.29 -4.04
CA VAL A 139 0.25 -3.27 -2.97
C VAL A 139 -0.64 -3.67 -1.80
N ASN A 140 -0.28 -3.18 -0.63
CA ASN A 140 -1.21 -3.16 0.47
C ASN A 140 -1.87 -1.77 0.58
N TYR A 141 -3.18 -1.74 0.87
CA TYR A 141 -3.93 -0.52 1.11
C TYR A 141 -5.07 -0.82 2.08
N GLY A 142 -5.03 -0.21 3.26
CA GLY A 142 -5.87 -0.65 4.36
C GLY A 142 -5.52 -2.07 4.77
N GLY A 143 -6.51 -2.85 5.19
CA GLY A 143 -6.32 -4.27 5.48
C GLY A 143 -6.21 -5.16 4.25
N TYR A 144 -6.33 -4.63 3.04
CA TYR A 144 -6.37 -5.40 1.81
C TYR A 144 -5.06 -5.42 1.06
N VAL A 145 -4.84 -6.51 0.32
CA VAL A 145 -3.79 -6.63 -0.69
C VAL A 145 -4.44 -6.58 -2.07
N TYR A 146 -3.94 -5.69 -2.91
CA TYR A 146 -4.42 -5.48 -4.26
C TYR A 146 -3.35 -5.80 -5.29
N ARG A 147 -3.77 -6.27 -6.47
CA ARG A 147 -2.96 -6.45 -7.67
C ARG A 147 -3.38 -5.43 -8.71
N CYS A 148 -2.43 -4.71 -9.27
CA CYS A 148 -2.66 -3.81 -10.39
C CYS A 148 -2.99 -4.61 -11.66
N ASN A 149 -4.14 -4.33 -12.28
CA ASN A 149 -4.57 -4.97 -13.53
C ASN A 149 -4.49 -4.02 -14.74
N PHE A 150 -4.20 -2.73 -14.49
CA PHE A 150 -4.04 -1.71 -15.52
C PHE A 150 -2.96 -0.70 -15.10
N SER A 151 -1.89 -0.56 -15.92
CA SER A 151 -0.79 0.37 -15.63
C SER A 151 -1.28 1.81 -15.59
N HIS A 152 -0.98 2.51 -14.50
CA HIS A 152 -1.43 3.89 -14.30
C HIS A 152 -0.56 4.62 -13.27
N THR A 153 -0.65 5.93 -13.25
CA THR A 153 -0.13 6.72 -12.13
C THR A 153 -1.27 7.02 -11.16
N SER A 154 -1.07 6.69 -9.89
CA SER A 154 -2.05 6.89 -8.82
C SER A 154 -2.39 8.36 -8.62
N ALA A 155 -3.52 8.62 -7.95
CA ALA A 155 -4.00 9.97 -7.63
C ALA A 155 -2.93 10.83 -6.94
N THR A 156 -3.08 12.16 -7.02
CA THR A 156 -2.09 13.12 -6.50
C THR A 156 -2.24 13.42 -5.01
N THR A 157 -3.31 12.94 -4.37
CA THR A 157 -3.62 13.20 -2.96
C THR A 157 -4.17 11.96 -2.27
N ASP A 158 -3.94 11.84 -0.96
CA ASP A 158 -4.48 10.76 -0.14
C ASP A 158 -6.02 10.79 -0.04
N THR A 159 -6.63 11.94 -0.28
CA THR A 159 -8.10 12.11 -0.30
C THR A 159 -8.74 11.30 -1.43
N LEU A 160 -7.98 11.03 -2.50
CA LEU A 160 -8.40 10.26 -3.67
C LEU A 160 -7.79 8.86 -3.68
N GLY A 161 -7.50 8.23 -2.59
CA GLY A 161 -6.85 6.94 -2.41
C GLY A 161 -7.01 5.90 -3.54
N LEU A 162 -6.59 4.68 -3.31
CA LEU A 162 -6.68 3.57 -4.31
C LEU A 162 -8.10 3.40 -4.85
N GLU A 163 -9.10 3.64 -3.99
CA GLU A 163 -10.52 3.54 -4.34
C GLU A 163 -10.97 4.47 -5.47
N ASN A 164 -10.25 5.55 -5.73
CA ASN A 164 -10.58 6.44 -6.86
C ASN A 164 -10.42 5.74 -8.21
N ASN A 165 -9.53 4.77 -8.28
CA ASN A 165 -9.25 3.97 -9.46
C ASN A 165 -9.44 2.46 -9.17
N ILE A 166 -10.44 2.11 -8.37
CA ILE A 166 -10.65 0.71 -7.92
C ILE A 166 -10.76 -0.28 -9.08
N GLY A 167 -11.25 0.14 -10.24
CA GLY A 167 -11.32 -0.70 -11.44
C GLY A 167 -9.96 -1.11 -12.02
N TYR A 168 -8.86 -0.48 -11.59
CA TYR A 168 -7.50 -0.83 -12.00
C TYR A 168 -6.83 -1.83 -11.04
N TRP A 169 -7.58 -2.28 -10.03
CA TRP A 169 -7.10 -3.13 -8.98
C TRP A 169 -7.97 -4.35 -8.75
N ASP A 170 -7.36 -5.51 -8.67
CA ASP A 170 -8.00 -6.75 -8.25
C ASP A 170 -7.67 -7.01 -6.79
N VAL A 171 -8.66 -7.41 -5.99
CA VAL A 171 -8.42 -7.82 -4.60
C VAL A 171 -7.78 -9.20 -4.59
N VAL A 172 -6.58 -9.31 -4.04
CA VAL A 172 -5.85 -10.56 -3.87
C VAL A 172 -6.14 -11.20 -2.52
N ASN A 173 -6.15 -10.39 -1.48
CA ASN A 173 -6.43 -10.84 -0.12
C ASN A 173 -7.17 -9.76 0.66
N GLN A 174 -8.14 -10.19 1.47
CA GLN A 174 -8.87 -9.33 2.40
C GLN A 174 -8.32 -9.54 3.81
N GLY A 175 -8.05 -8.46 4.50
CA GLY A 175 -7.55 -8.47 5.88
C GLY A 175 -7.94 -7.19 6.61
N THR A 176 -7.38 -7.00 7.78
CA THR A 176 -7.61 -5.84 8.64
C THR A 176 -6.30 -5.15 8.97
N GLU A 177 -6.32 -3.82 9.14
CA GLU A 177 -5.19 -3.02 9.61
C GLU A 177 -5.56 -2.33 10.92
N TYR A 178 -4.79 -2.53 11.98
CA TYR A 178 -5.02 -1.86 13.26
C TYR A 178 -4.39 -0.46 13.26
N LYS A 179 -5.23 0.56 13.40
CA LYS A 179 -4.86 1.99 13.36
C LYS A 179 -4.67 2.64 14.74
N SER A 180 -4.70 1.85 15.81
CA SER A 180 -4.64 2.37 17.18
C SER A 180 -5.93 3.08 17.61
N THR A 181 -5.83 4.12 18.43
CA THR A 181 -7.00 4.91 18.90
C THR A 181 -7.51 5.78 17.75
N TRP A 182 -8.82 5.91 17.67
CA TRP A 182 -9.45 6.82 16.72
C TRP A 182 -9.01 8.27 16.96
N GLU A 183 -8.73 8.97 15.86
CA GLU A 183 -8.35 10.39 15.86
C GLU A 183 -9.11 11.12 14.75
N ASP A 184 -9.33 12.43 14.91
CA ASP A 184 -9.91 13.28 13.88
C ASP A 184 -8.92 13.59 12.76
N GLY A 185 -9.43 13.91 11.56
CA GLY A 185 -8.61 14.24 10.39
C GLY A 185 -7.85 13.06 9.77
N ILE A 186 -8.02 11.84 10.26
CA ILE A 186 -7.37 10.64 9.75
C ILE A 186 -8.21 9.96 8.67
N ARG A 187 -7.53 9.52 7.61
CA ARG A 187 -8.14 8.71 6.55
C ARG A 187 -8.28 7.27 7.02
N TYR A 188 -9.52 6.85 7.30
CA TYR A 188 -9.86 5.45 7.57
C TYR A 188 -10.34 4.75 6.30
N LYS A 189 -9.81 3.57 6.07
CA LYS A 189 -10.06 2.72 4.92
C LYS A 189 -10.95 1.54 5.30
N LEU A 190 -11.52 0.91 4.30
CA LEU A 190 -12.31 -0.30 4.54
C LEU A 190 -11.48 -1.35 5.30
N ASN A 191 -12.05 -1.94 6.35
CA ASN A 191 -11.45 -2.92 7.26
C ASN A 191 -10.31 -2.39 8.16
N ASP A 192 -10.10 -1.08 8.25
CA ASP A 192 -9.26 -0.54 9.32
C ASP A 192 -9.93 -0.77 10.68
N LEU A 193 -9.15 -1.24 11.63
CA LEU A 193 -9.56 -1.43 13.02
C LEU A 193 -9.09 -0.24 13.86
N VAL A 194 -10.00 0.37 14.60
CA VAL A 194 -9.70 1.50 15.49
C VAL A 194 -10.26 1.25 16.87
N LYS A 195 -9.55 1.68 17.90
CA LYS A 195 -10.07 1.73 19.27
C LYS A 195 -10.74 3.07 19.49
N TRP A 196 -12.01 3.07 19.91
CA TRP A 196 -12.70 4.26 20.40
C TRP A 196 -13.38 3.94 21.73
N GLY A 197 -12.98 4.64 22.80
CA GLY A 197 -13.28 4.20 24.15
C GLY A 197 -12.67 2.85 24.45
N ALA A 198 -13.44 1.99 25.10
CA ALA A 198 -13.04 0.62 25.39
C ALA A 198 -13.21 -0.36 24.22
N THR A 199 -13.98 0.01 23.20
CA THR A 199 -14.39 -0.87 22.10
C THR A 199 -13.49 -0.71 20.88
N VAL A 200 -13.21 -1.80 20.18
CA VAL A 200 -12.56 -1.82 18.88
C VAL A 200 -13.61 -1.89 17.79
N TYR A 201 -13.53 -0.99 16.84
CA TYR A 201 -14.43 -0.86 15.70
C TYR A 201 -13.72 -1.21 14.41
N ILE A 202 -14.46 -1.72 13.44
CA ILE A 202 -14.01 -1.94 12.07
C ILE A 202 -14.65 -0.93 11.13
N CYS A 203 -13.85 -0.26 10.30
CA CYS A 203 -14.34 0.70 9.32
C CYS A 203 -15.08 -0.03 8.18
N THR A 204 -16.36 0.29 8.00
CA THR A 204 -17.24 -0.24 6.95
C THR A 204 -17.43 0.71 5.78
N THR A 205 -17.10 1.99 5.98
CA THR A 205 -17.18 3.03 4.96
C THR A 205 -15.94 3.91 5.02
N GLN A 206 -15.12 3.86 3.98
CA GLN A 206 -13.89 4.66 3.91
C GLN A 206 -14.20 6.16 3.93
N HIS A 207 -13.48 6.89 4.76
CA HIS A 207 -13.72 8.33 4.97
C HIS A 207 -12.50 8.98 5.62
N THR A 208 -12.44 10.30 5.58
CA THR A 208 -11.61 11.07 6.51
C THR A 208 -12.49 11.43 7.69
N SER A 209 -12.03 11.16 8.91
CA SER A 209 -12.79 11.44 10.15
C SER A 209 -12.95 12.93 10.38
N ASP A 210 -14.10 13.27 10.93
CA ASP A 210 -14.42 14.62 11.44
C ASP A 210 -14.08 14.70 12.95
N ALA A 211 -14.35 15.83 13.57
CA ALA A 211 -14.07 16.07 15.00
C ALA A 211 -14.82 15.12 15.97
N THR A 212 -15.81 14.37 15.49
CA THR A 212 -16.58 13.42 16.29
C THR A 212 -16.59 12.04 15.63
N PHE A 213 -16.57 10.99 16.46
CA PHE A 213 -16.68 9.62 15.96
C PHE A 213 -18.06 9.41 15.33
N ASP A 214 -18.06 8.97 14.05
CA ASP A 214 -19.30 8.67 13.31
C ASP A 214 -19.54 7.16 13.28
N ALA A 215 -20.33 6.68 14.23
CA ALA A 215 -20.67 5.26 14.37
C ALA A 215 -21.32 4.65 13.10
N ALA A 216 -21.93 5.46 12.22
CA ALA A 216 -22.54 4.94 10.99
C ALA A 216 -21.50 4.45 9.96
N LYS A 217 -20.22 4.79 10.13
CA LYS A 217 -19.11 4.38 9.24
C LYS A 217 -18.31 3.22 9.78
N PHE A 218 -18.67 2.75 10.97
CA PHE A 218 -17.99 1.67 11.66
C PHE A 218 -18.98 0.62 12.14
N GLU A 219 -18.49 -0.56 12.38
CA GLU A 219 -19.19 -1.66 13.06
C GLU A 219 -18.36 -2.09 14.26
N GLU A 220 -19.01 -2.46 15.35
CA GLU A 220 -18.32 -3.00 16.52
C GLU A 220 -17.65 -4.32 16.16
N PHE A 221 -16.34 -4.41 16.39
CA PHE A 221 -15.56 -5.60 16.14
C PHE A 221 -15.29 -6.40 17.41
N VAL A 222 -14.92 -5.71 18.49
CA VAL A 222 -14.72 -6.31 19.82
C VAL A 222 -15.17 -5.31 20.89
N GLU A 223 -16.18 -5.67 21.65
CA GLU A 223 -16.56 -4.94 22.86
C GLU A 223 -15.46 -5.08 23.91
N GLY A 224 -15.13 -3.99 24.57
CA GLY A 224 -14.16 -3.95 25.65
C GLY A 224 -14.61 -3.09 26.82
N THR A 225 -13.81 -3.10 27.87
CA THR A 225 -14.00 -2.22 29.04
C THR A 225 -12.67 -1.58 29.43
N GLU A 226 -12.71 -0.30 29.89
CA GLU A 226 -11.53 0.43 30.32
C GLU A 226 -11.75 1.01 31.73
N LEU A 227 -10.79 0.80 32.62
CA LEU A 227 -10.90 1.28 34.01
C LEU A 227 -10.37 2.72 34.12
N GLU A 228 -11.29 3.68 34.31
CA GLU A 228 -11.00 5.12 34.42
C GLU A 228 -10.79 5.59 35.88
N GLY A 229 -11.02 4.73 36.85
CA GLY A 229 -10.84 5.06 38.26
C GLY A 229 -12.07 5.71 38.89
N ALA A 230 -11.90 6.77 39.70
CA ALA A 230 -13.01 7.46 40.32
C ALA A 230 -13.70 8.44 39.35
N TRP A 231 -15.02 8.41 39.30
CA TRP A 231 -15.79 9.34 38.47
C TRP A 231 -15.41 10.80 38.72
N SER A 232 -15.31 11.57 37.66
CA SER A 232 -15.05 13.02 37.69
C SER A 232 -15.96 13.74 36.71
N GLY A 233 -16.63 14.80 37.14
CA GLY A 233 -17.45 15.63 36.26
C GLY A 233 -16.69 16.42 35.21
N ALA A 234 -15.35 16.42 35.24
CA ALA A 234 -14.49 17.06 34.24
C ALA A 234 -14.00 16.11 33.15
N THR A 235 -14.26 14.82 33.28
CA THR A 235 -13.86 13.77 32.35
C THR A 235 -15.00 13.43 31.41
N SER A 236 -14.67 13.22 30.12
CA SER A 236 -15.59 12.61 29.15
C SER A 236 -15.42 11.10 29.17
N TYR A 237 -16.53 10.39 29.19
CA TYR A 237 -16.57 8.93 29.22
C TYR A 237 -17.15 8.36 27.95
N GLN A 238 -16.58 7.27 27.50
CA GLN A 238 -16.99 6.51 26.33
C GLN A 238 -17.79 5.27 26.74
N PRO A 239 -18.58 4.65 25.86
CA PRO A 239 -19.18 3.34 26.14
C PRO A 239 -18.10 2.31 26.54
N GLY A 240 -18.35 1.56 27.62
CA GLY A 240 -17.43 0.58 28.15
C GLY A 240 -16.44 1.10 29.21
N ASP A 241 -16.37 2.43 29.45
CA ASP A 241 -15.55 2.98 30.53
C ASP A 241 -16.13 2.64 31.90
N ILE A 242 -15.26 2.13 32.78
CA ILE A 242 -15.64 1.70 34.12
C ILE A 242 -15.13 2.74 35.12
N VAL A 243 -16.04 3.22 35.98
CA VAL A 243 -15.72 4.18 37.04
C VAL A 243 -16.21 3.70 38.40
N SER A 244 -15.55 4.15 39.45
CA SER A 244 -16.03 4.03 40.82
C SER A 244 -16.75 5.33 41.24
N TYR A 245 -17.94 5.21 41.80
CA TYR A 245 -18.66 6.33 42.38
C TYR A 245 -19.43 5.89 43.64
N GLY A 246 -19.15 6.53 44.76
CA GLY A 246 -19.65 6.05 46.05
C GLY A 246 -18.97 4.71 46.38
N GLY A 247 -19.78 3.73 46.81
CA GLY A 247 -19.35 2.35 47.02
C GLY A 247 -19.51 1.46 45.76
N TYR A 248 -20.05 1.98 44.68
CA TYR A 248 -20.44 1.22 43.50
C TYR A 248 -19.43 1.38 42.35
N ILE A 249 -19.40 0.40 41.46
CA ILE A 249 -18.69 0.44 40.18
C ILE A 249 -19.75 0.51 39.08
N TYR A 250 -19.56 1.44 38.16
CA TYR A 250 -20.45 1.68 37.02
C TYR A 250 -19.68 1.49 35.69
N VAL A 251 -20.40 1.08 34.66
CA VAL A 251 -19.93 1.08 33.27
C VAL A 251 -20.75 2.11 32.48
N SER A 252 -20.06 2.92 31.68
CA SER A 252 -20.71 3.86 30.77
C SER A 252 -21.37 3.12 29.61
N THR A 253 -22.63 3.45 29.31
CA THR A 253 -23.41 2.89 28.19
C THR A 253 -23.45 3.81 26.99
N THR A 254 -23.16 5.11 27.20
CA THR A 254 -23.16 6.13 26.15
C THR A 254 -21.98 7.07 26.32
N PHE A 255 -21.63 7.81 25.24
CA PHE A 255 -20.72 8.95 25.38
C PHE A 255 -21.36 10.00 26.29
N ASN A 256 -20.71 10.35 27.39
CA ASN A 256 -21.21 11.34 28.31
C ASN A 256 -20.09 12.20 28.91
N ILE A 257 -20.45 13.39 29.36
CA ILE A 257 -19.60 14.31 30.11
C ILE A 257 -20.43 14.93 31.23
N ASN A 258 -19.87 15.01 32.44
CA ASN A 258 -20.53 15.58 33.61
C ASN A 258 -21.89 14.91 33.99
N GLN A 259 -22.15 13.68 33.49
CA GLN A 259 -23.28 12.88 33.88
C GLN A 259 -22.88 12.00 35.07
N GLN A 260 -23.44 12.30 36.24
CA GLN A 260 -23.08 11.60 37.47
C GLN A 260 -23.69 10.19 37.48
N PRO A 261 -22.90 9.12 37.73
CA PRO A 261 -23.44 7.78 37.87
C PRO A 261 -24.46 7.71 39.02
N THR A 262 -25.65 7.25 38.67
CA THR A 262 -26.72 6.97 39.64
C THR A 262 -27.44 5.70 39.25
N THR A 263 -28.20 5.10 40.17
CA THR A 263 -28.93 3.84 39.96
C THR A 263 -30.04 3.91 38.90
N ASN A 264 -30.37 5.12 38.41
CA ASN A 264 -31.41 5.37 37.43
C ASN A 264 -30.91 6.26 36.27
N SER A 265 -29.63 6.18 35.94
CA SER A 265 -29.03 6.93 34.83
C SER A 265 -29.12 6.12 33.53
N ASP A 266 -29.56 6.75 32.46
CA ASP A 266 -29.52 6.13 31.13
C ASP A 266 -28.09 6.01 30.56
N ASP A 267 -27.14 6.77 31.14
CA ASP A 267 -25.73 6.82 30.69
C ASP A 267 -24.84 5.82 31.41
N TRP A 268 -25.30 5.19 32.50
CA TRP A 268 -24.51 4.32 33.35
C TRP A 268 -25.27 3.10 33.80
N ASP A 269 -24.67 1.94 33.63
CA ASP A 269 -25.11 0.69 34.25
C ASP A 269 -24.29 0.34 35.46
N ILE A 270 -24.91 -0.29 36.48
CA ILE A 270 -24.19 -0.79 37.65
C ILE A 270 -23.51 -2.09 37.29
N LEU A 271 -22.16 -2.10 37.34
CA LEU A 271 -21.37 -3.29 37.17
C LEU A 271 -21.24 -4.09 38.47
N THR A 272 -21.05 -3.39 39.61
CA THR A 272 -20.93 -4.02 40.91
C THR A 272 -21.42 -3.08 42.00
N GLU A 273 -22.29 -3.60 42.85
CA GLU A 273 -22.68 -2.92 44.12
C GLU A 273 -21.61 -3.19 45.19
N GLY A 274 -21.24 -2.17 45.93
CA GLY A 274 -20.27 -2.26 47.00
C GLY A 274 -20.51 -1.25 48.09
N PHE A 275 -19.67 -1.22 49.10
CA PHE A 275 -19.79 -0.34 50.25
C PHE A 275 -18.51 0.47 50.47
N ARG A 276 -18.68 1.72 50.89
CA ARG A 276 -17.58 2.59 51.29
C ARG A 276 -17.88 3.18 52.67
N PHE A 277 -17.00 2.93 53.61
CA PHE A 277 -17.07 3.50 54.93
C PHE A 277 -16.60 4.97 54.93
N ILE A 278 -17.46 5.90 55.37
CA ILE A 278 -17.24 7.36 55.34
C ILE A 278 -16.81 7.90 56.71
N GLY A 279 -17.15 7.19 57.78
CA GLY A 279 -16.95 7.64 59.15
C GLY A 279 -18.27 8.05 59.81
N ASP A 280 -18.22 9.06 60.69
CA ASP A 280 -19.40 9.51 61.44
C ASP A 280 -20.39 10.26 60.52
N TYR A 281 -21.67 10.09 60.80
CA TYR A 281 -22.74 10.82 60.06
C TYR A 281 -22.59 12.32 60.25
N SER A 282 -22.71 13.05 59.14
CA SER A 282 -22.76 14.52 59.15
C SER A 282 -23.91 15.01 58.27
N GLY A 283 -24.82 15.80 58.81
CA GLY A 283 -25.94 16.40 58.04
C GLY A 283 -25.50 17.38 56.93
N ALA A 284 -24.21 17.76 56.88
CA ALA A 284 -23.64 18.62 55.85
C ALA A 284 -23.00 17.84 54.69
N THR A 285 -22.92 16.50 54.77
CA THR A 285 -22.30 15.63 53.74
C THR A 285 -23.34 15.08 52.80
N ALA A 286 -23.08 15.22 51.49
CA ALA A 286 -23.84 14.54 50.46
C ALA A 286 -23.34 13.10 50.35
N TYR A 287 -24.20 12.15 50.77
CA TYR A 287 -23.90 10.71 50.68
C TYR A 287 -24.29 10.14 49.33
N LYS A 288 -23.53 9.13 48.93
CA LYS A 288 -23.66 8.42 47.65
C LYS A 288 -24.16 6.99 47.89
N PRO A 289 -24.69 6.30 46.87
CA PRO A 289 -25.04 4.89 46.97
C PRO A 289 -23.84 4.07 47.47
N GLY A 290 -24.07 3.14 48.42
CA GLY A 290 -23.04 2.32 49.03
C GLY A 290 -22.22 2.99 50.16
N ASP A 291 -22.45 4.26 50.48
CA ASP A 291 -21.79 4.89 51.63
C ASP A 291 -22.38 4.35 52.95
N ILE A 292 -21.47 3.94 53.83
CA ILE A 292 -21.81 3.49 55.19
C ILE A 292 -21.27 4.53 56.17
N VAL A 293 -22.12 4.95 57.11
CA VAL A 293 -21.75 5.92 58.18
C VAL A 293 -22.04 5.34 59.53
N LEU A 294 -21.29 5.79 60.54
CA LEU A 294 -21.63 5.59 61.94
C LEU A 294 -22.60 6.68 62.35
N PHE A 295 -23.72 6.27 62.87
CA PHE A 295 -24.70 7.19 63.50
C PHE A 295 -24.73 6.89 65.02
N CYS A 296 -24.09 7.75 65.81
CA CYS A 296 -24.23 7.67 67.24
C CYS A 296 -25.43 8.50 67.66
N ASP A 297 -26.49 7.87 68.06
CA ASP A 297 -27.61 8.53 68.76
C ASP A 297 -27.16 8.92 70.18
N THR A 298 -26.72 10.17 70.35
CA THR A 298 -26.35 10.75 71.67
C THR A 298 -27.55 11.08 72.52
N GLY A 299 -28.78 10.66 72.12
CA GLY A 299 -30.05 11.07 72.70
C GLY A 299 -30.67 10.14 73.73
N ARG A 300 -29.99 9.03 74.16
CA ARG A 300 -30.53 8.22 75.27
C ARG A 300 -29.58 8.19 76.46
N GLU A 301 -29.81 9.10 77.40
CA GLU A 301 -29.44 8.82 78.75
C GLU A 301 -30.34 7.61 79.23
N HIS A 302 -29.66 6.48 79.51
CA HIS A 302 -30.35 5.42 80.27
C HIS A 302 -30.54 5.83 81.73
N PRO A 303 -31.69 5.62 82.29
CA PRO A 303 -32.01 5.94 83.70
C PRO A 303 -31.21 4.99 84.63
#